data_1b9bb3ec9f91e00c8132a52bf68d0f81
#
_entry.id   1b9bb3ec9f91e00c8132a52bf68d0f81
#
_cell.length_a   1.000
_cell.length_b   1.000
_cell.length_c   1.000
_cell.angle_alpha   90.00
_cell.angle_beta   90.00
_cell.angle_gamma   90.00
#
_symmetry.space_group_name_H-M   'P 1'
#
loop_
_entity.id
_entity.type
_entity.pdbx_description
1 polymer ?
#
loop_
_entity_poly.entity_id
_entity_poly.type
_entity_poly.pdbx_seq_one_letter_code
_entity_poly.pdbx_strand_id
1 'polypeptide(L)'
;MKVQLNIRDYLDRAVAVYGDRVGVIDEPDQPAPSLGSLTYSEIGDHAKALAAGLDALGVGPGERVAVVSQNSARLLIAFFGVSGWGRVLVPINFRLHAEEIRYIVQHSGATVFLIDPELAVDLDDIDCQHKFVIG
;
A
#
# COMPACT_ATOMS: atom_id res chain seq x y z
N MET A 1 4.97 14.20 -28.65
CA MET A 1 3.94 13.93 -27.62
C MET A 1 4.64 13.58 -26.32
N LYS A 2 4.45 14.33 -25.24
CA LYS A 2 5.01 13.99 -23.92
C LYS A 2 3.96 13.13 -23.21
N VAL A 3 4.27 11.85 -23.00
CA VAL A 3 3.45 10.94 -22.18
C VAL A 3 4.08 10.94 -20.80
N GLN A 4 3.30 11.30 -19.79
CA GLN A 4 3.74 11.17 -18.40
C GLN A 4 3.70 9.69 -18.03
N LEU A 5 4.86 9.15 -17.60
CA LEU A 5 4.92 7.80 -17.07
C LEU A 5 4.40 7.78 -15.63
N ASN A 6 3.34 7.03 -15.40
CA ASN A 6 2.80 6.79 -14.08
C ASN A 6 2.87 5.28 -13.78
N ILE A 7 3.19 4.91 -12.55
CA ILE A 7 3.21 3.50 -12.14
C ILE A 7 1.87 2.81 -12.41
N ARG A 8 0.76 3.52 -12.32
CA ARG A 8 -0.58 3.01 -12.61
C ARG A 8 -0.72 2.51 -14.04
N ASP A 9 -0.01 3.10 -15.02
CA ASP A 9 -0.11 2.71 -16.42
C ASP A 9 0.26 1.24 -16.64
N TYR A 10 1.18 0.69 -15.84
CA TYR A 10 1.53 -0.74 -15.88
C TYR A 10 0.38 -1.62 -15.44
N LEU A 11 -0.31 -1.25 -14.35
CA LEU A 11 -1.48 -1.99 -13.87
C LEU A 11 -2.66 -1.83 -14.81
N ASP A 12 -2.97 -0.61 -15.27
CA ASP A 12 -4.07 -0.34 -16.21
C ASP A 12 -3.89 -1.14 -17.51
N ARG A 13 -2.65 -1.23 -18.01
CA ARG A 13 -2.34 -2.06 -19.18
C ARG A 13 -2.52 -3.55 -18.89
N ALA A 14 -2.06 -4.03 -17.74
CA ALA A 14 -2.21 -5.43 -17.36
C ALA A 14 -3.68 -5.80 -17.21
N VAL A 15 -4.50 -4.94 -16.62
CA VAL A 15 -5.97 -5.11 -16.53
C VAL A 15 -6.60 -5.17 -17.91
N ALA A 16 -6.24 -4.25 -18.81
CA ALA A 16 -6.82 -4.17 -20.15
C ALA A 16 -6.47 -5.39 -21.04
N VAL A 17 -5.26 -5.93 -20.90
CA VAL A 17 -4.75 -6.99 -21.79
C VAL A 17 -4.89 -8.39 -21.16
N TYR A 18 -4.75 -8.49 -19.85
CA TYR A 18 -4.66 -9.76 -19.11
C TYR A 18 -5.62 -9.79 -17.91
N GLY A 19 -6.70 -9.02 -17.92
CA GLY A 19 -7.59 -8.81 -16.77
C GLY A 19 -7.98 -10.07 -16.02
N ASP A 20 -8.34 -11.14 -16.76
CA ASP A 20 -8.80 -12.41 -16.18
C ASP A 20 -7.64 -13.37 -15.76
N ARG A 21 -6.39 -12.99 -16.02
CA ARG A 21 -5.25 -13.80 -15.60
C ARG A 21 -4.87 -13.52 -14.15
N VAL A 22 -4.43 -14.56 -13.44
CA VAL A 22 -3.86 -14.42 -12.10
C VAL A 22 -2.60 -13.56 -12.18
N GLY A 23 -2.61 -12.44 -11.46
CA GLY A 23 -1.49 -11.49 -11.38
C GLY A 23 -0.67 -11.66 -10.11
N VAL A 24 -1.27 -12.18 -9.03
CA VAL A 24 -0.59 -12.46 -7.76
C VAL A 24 -1.22 -13.67 -7.08
N ILE A 25 -0.37 -14.46 -6.43
CA ILE A 25 -0.76 -15.50 -5.49
C ILE A 25 -0.19 -15.09 -4.14
N ASP A 26 -1.08 -14.78 -3.20
CA ASP A 26 -0.71 -14.29 -1.88
C ASP A 26 -0.26 -15.44 -0.98
N GLU A 27 0.72 -15.18 -0.12
CA GLU A 27 1.22 -16.18 0.83
C GLU A 27 0.10 -16.63 1.79
N PRO A 28 -0.19 -17.95 1.90
CA PRO A 28 -1.24 -18.43 2.78
C PRO A 28 -0.89 -18.30 4.27
N ASP A 29 0.39 -18.46 4.62
CA ASP A 29 0.88 -18.47 6.00
C ASP A 29 1.53 -17.13 6.36
N GLN A 30 0.72 -16.07 6.40
CA GLN A 30 1.15 -14.72 6.77
C GLN A 30 0.31 -14.17 7.93
N PRO A 31 0.80 -13.14 8.66
CA PRO A 31 0.08 -12.58 9.82
C PRO A 31 -1.31 -12.04 9.48
N ALA A 32 -1.46 -11.40 8.33
CA ALA A 32 -2.76 -10.97 7.82
C ALA A 32 -3.47 -12.12 7.08
N PRO A 33 -4.82 -12.18 7.09
CA PRO A 33 -5.53 -13.15 6.27
C PRO A 33 -5.13 -13.03 4.79
N SER A 34 -4.72 -14.16 4.19
CA SER A 34 -4.33 -14.19 2.78
C SER A 34 -5.48 -13.75 1.87
N LEU A 35 -5.16 -12.98 0.84
CA LEU A 35 -6.11 -12.64 -0.22
C LEU A 35 -6.23 -13.75 -1.29
N GLY A 36 -5.45 -14.83 -1.16
CA GLY A 36 -5.45 -15.93 -2.11
C GLY A 36 -4.88 -15.56 -3.46
N SER A 37 -5.50 -16.03 -4.54
CA SER A 37 -5.11 -15.68 -5.90
C SER A 37 -5.96 -14.54 -6.40
N LEU A 38 -5.32 -13.46 -6.87
CA LEU A 38 -6.00 -12.31 -7.47
C LEU A 38 -5.65 -12.18 -8.93
N THR A 39 -6.65 -11.93 -9.76
CA THR A 39 -6.48 -11.54 -11.16
C THR A 39 -5.98 -10.10 -11.26
N TYR A 40 -5.48 -9.70 -12.44
CA TYR A 40 -5.10 -8.30 -12.67
C TYR A 40 -6.29 -7.35 -12.51
N SER A 41 -7.49 -7.74 -12.89
CA SER A 41 -8.71 -6.95 -12.68
C SER A 41 -8.99 -6.74 -11.19
N GLU A 42 -8.91 -7.79 -10.38
CA GLU A 42 -9.10 -7.71 -8.93
C GLU A 42 -8.03 -6.84 -8.26
N ILE A 43 -6.76 -6.97 -8.66
CA ILE A 43 -5.68 -6.08 -8.18
C ILE A 43 -6.00 -4.62 -8.51
N GLY A 44 -6.48 -4.36 -9.75
CA GLY A 44 -6.89 -3.03 -10.19
C GLY A 44 -8.04 -2.46 -9.35
N ASP A 45 -9.03 -3.28 -9.03
CA ASP A 45 -10.17 -2.87 -8.20
C ASP A 45 -9.77 -2.58 -6.76
N HIS A 46 -8.91 -3.41 -6.17
CA HIS A 46 -8.34 -3.15 -4.84
C HIS A 46 -7.52 -1.87 -4.80
N ALA A 47 -6.69 -1.62 -5.82
CA ALA A 47 -5.89 -0.39 -5.91
C ALA A 47 -6.77 0.86 -6.00
N LYS A 48 -7.85 0.82 -6.80
CA LYS A 48 -8.84 1.89 -6.90
C LYS A 48 -9.58 2.11 -5.58
N ALA A 49 -9.96 1.03 -4.89
CA ALA A 49 -10.63 1.10 -3.60
C ALA A 49 -9.75 1.76 -2.54
N LEU A 50 -8.45 1.41 -2.50
CA LEU A 50 -7.49 2.07 -1.61
C LEU A 50 -7.37 3.56 -1.93
N ALA A 51 -7.24 3.92 -3.20
CA ALA A 51 -7.17 5.32 -3.62
C ALA A 51 -8.43 6.10 -3.21
N ALA A 52 -9.62 5.53 -3.41
CA ALA A 52 -10.88 6.12 -2.99
C ALA A 52 -10.98 6.27 -1.46
N GLY A 53 -10.49 5.29 -0.71
CA GLY A 53 -10.40 5.38 0.75
C GLY A 53 -9.51 6.52 1.22
N LEU A 54 -8.36 6.71 0.58
CA LEU A 54 -7.45 7.83 0.86
C LEU A 54 -8.09 9.19 0.49
N ASP A 55 -8.85 9.26 -0.61
CA ASP A 55 -9.62 10.46 -0.96
C ASP A 55 -10.67 10.77 0.12
N ALA A 56 -11.39 9.78 0.62
CA ALA A 56 -12.38 9.94 1.67
C ALA A 56 -11.79 10.43 3.00
N LEU A 57 -10.52 10.10 3.28
CA LEU A 57 -9.77 10.61 4.42
C LEU A 57 -9.21 12.03 4.20
N GLY A 58 -9.38 12.60 3.02
CA GLY A 58 -8.83 13.90 2.66
C GLY A 58 -7.33 13.90 2.36
N VAL A 59 -6.74 12.72 2.15
CA VAL A 59 -5.31 12.55 1.81
C VAL A 59 -5.11 12.87 0.33
N GLY A 60 -4.54 14.02 0.04
CA GLY A 60 -4.38 14.56 -1.31
C GLY A 60 -3.10 14.13 -2.03
N PRO A 61 -2.97 14.54 -3.31
CA PRO A 61 -1.74 14.35 -4.06
C PRO A 61 -0.52 14.95 -3.37
N GLY A 62 0.62 14.26 -3.43
CA GLY A 62 1.86 14.66 -2.77
C GLY A 62 1.94 14.32 -1.29
N GLU A 63 0.85 13.93 -0.64
CA GLU A 63 0.89 13.44 0.73
C GLU A 63 1.52 12.05 0.80
N ARG A 64 2.17 11.77 1.93
CA ARG A 64 2.93 10.52 2.14
C ARG A 64 2.09 9.52 2.90
N VAL A 65 2.07 8.31 2.39
CA VAL A 65 1.48 7.13 3.01
C VAL A 65 2.61 6.17 3.34
N ALA A 66 2.91 6.01 4.62
CA ALA A 66 3.89 5.05 5.08
C ALA A 66 3.25 3.66 5.17
N VAL A 67 4.00 2.63 4.78
CA VAL A 67 3.60 1.24 4.92
C VAL A 67 4.76 0.42 5.46
N VAL A 68 4.50 -0.33 6.51
CA VAL A 68 5.40 -1.37 7.03
C VAL A 68 4.66 -2.70 6.93
N SER A 69 5.17 -3.60 6.09
CA SER A 69 4.55 -4.90 5.82
C SER A 69 5.59 -5.88 5.30
N GLN A 70 5.37 -7.15 5.60
CA GLN A 70 6.00 -8.23 4.86
C GLN A 70 5.54 -8.20 3.38
N ASN A 71 6.24 -8.95 2.52
CA ASN A 71 5.81 -9.09 1.13
C ASN A 71 4.46 -9.80 1.08
N SER A 72 3.45 -9.10 0.60
CA SER A 72 2.07 -9.58 0.52
C SER A 72 1.35 -8.94 -0.66
N ALA A 73 0.20 -9.50 -1.04
CA ALA A 73 -0.66 -8.89 -2.04
C ALA A 73 -1.12 -7.48 -1.61
N ARG A 74 -1.35 -7.24 -0.32
CA ARG A 74 -1.71 -5.90 0.20
C ARG A 74 -0.61 -4.88 0.01
N LEU A 75 0.66 -5.26 0.20
CA LEU A 75 1.78 -4.38 -0.09
C LEU A 75 1.86 -4.04 -1.57
N LEU A 76 1.68 -5.01 -2.46
CA LEU A 76 1.61 -4.79 -3.91
C LEU A 76 0.47 -3.83 -4.27
N ILE A 77 -0.72 -4.03 -3.70
CA ILE A 77 -1.87 -3.14 -3.89
C ILE A 77 -1.55 -1.73 -3.40
N ALA A 78 -0.84 -1.57 -2.28
CA ALA A 78 -0.43 -0.27 -1.76
C ALA A 78 0.51 0.47 -2.73
N PHE A 79 1.44 -0.21 -3.40
CA PHE A 79 2.29 0.40 -4.42
C PHE A 79 1.47 1.08 -5.52
N PHE A 80 0.45 0.42 -6.02
CA PHE A 80 -0.39 0.97 -7.07
C PHE A 80 -1.45 1.94 -6.52
N GLY A 81 -2.14 1.58 -5.45
CA GLY A 81 -3.26 2.36 -4.90
C GLY A 81 -2.84 3.70 -4.29
N VAL A 82 -1.63 3.77 -3.74
CA VAL A 82 -1.07 5.03 -3.23
C VAL A 82 -0.47 5.84 -4.37
N SER A 83 0.55 5.29 -5.04
CA SER A 83 1.33 6.06 -6.02
C SER A 83 0.60 6.30 -7.33
N GLY A 84 -0.32 5.42 -7.71
CA GLY A 84 -1.08 5.52 -8.96
C GLY A 84 -2.02 6.72 -9.01
N TRP A 85 -2.33 7.34 -7.89
CA TRP A 85 -3.20 8.53 -7.79
C TRP A 85 -2.48 9.74 -7.19
N GLY A 86 -1.16 9.82 -7.39
CA GLY A 86 -0.36 11.01 -7.11
C GLY A 86 0.10 11.18 -5.67
N ARG A 87 -0.12 10.20 -4.81
CA ARG A 87 0.42 10.19 -3.44
C ARG A 87 1.80 9.56 -3.42
N VAL A 88 2.56 9.81 -2.37
CA VAL A 88 3.92 9.28 -2.21
C VAL A 88 3.89 8.09 -1.25
N LEU A 89 4.22 6.91 -1.76
CA LEU A 89 4.40 5.74 -0.91
C LEU A 89 5.76 5.79 -0.21
N VAL A 90 5.78 5.56 1.09
CA VAL A 90 6.97 5.41 1.91
C VAL A 90 7.03 3.97 2.41
N PRO A 91 7.64 3.04 1.64
CA PRO A 91 7.76 1.66 2.05
C PRO A 91 8.85 1.53 3.12
N ILE A 92 8.51 0.88 4.22
CA ILE A 92 9.39 0.70 5.38
C ILE A 92 9.71 -0.78 5.53
N ASN A 93 10.99 -1.09 5.71
CA ASN A 93 11.43 -2.46 5.96
C ASN A 93 10.88 -2.94 7.32
N PHE A 94 10.11 -4.03 7.30
CA PHE A 94 9.49 -4.61 8.49
C PHE A 94 10.48 -5.21 9.50
N ARG A 95 11.76 -5.37 9.12
CA ARG A 95 12.83 -5.87 9.99
C ARG A 95 13.53 -4.78 10.81
N LEU A 96 13.18 -3.52 10.61
CA LEU A 96 13.71 -2.41 11.38
C LEU A 96 13.14 -2.42 12.80
N HIS A 97 13.91 -1.85 13.75
CA HIS A 97 13.41 -1.62 15.10
C HIS A 97 12.33 -0.52 15.13
N ALA A 98 11.44 -0.57 16.11
CA ALA A 98 10.34 0.38 16.25
C ALA A 98 10.79 1.85 16.22
N GLU A 99 11.95 2.16 16.82
CA GLU A 99 12.50 3.53 16.81
C GLU A 99 12.92 4.00 15.42
N GLU A 100 13.48 3.11 14.60
CA GLU A 100 13.86 3.42 13.22
C GLU A 100 12.61 3.63 12.36
N ILE A 101 11.59 2.80 12.54
CA ILE A 101 10.29 2.93 11.87
C ILE A 101 9.64 4.27 12.27
N ARG A 102 9.61 4.60 13.56
CA ARG A 102 9.13 5.87 14.08
C ARG A 102 9.83 7.06 13.42
N TYR A 103 11.15 7.00 13.35
CA TYR A 103 11.93 8.05 12.69
C TYR A 103 11.51 8.24 11.23
N ILE A 104 11.35 7.16 10.48
CA ILE A 104 10.97 7.23 9.05
C ILE A 104 9.57 7.82 8.90
N VAL A 105 8.59 7.37 9.70
CA VAL A 105 7.22 7.89 9.67
C VAL A 105 7.19 9.39 9.94
N GLN A 106 7.89 9.83 10.99
CA GLN A 106 7.94 11.24 11.38
C GLN A 106 8.73 12.09 10.37
N HIS A 107 9.91 11.62 9.97
CA HIS A 107 10.78 12.35 9.05
C HIS A 107 10.15 12.53 7.66
N SER A 108 9.46 11.51 7.15
CA SER A 108 8.76 11.60 5.87
C SER A 108 7.53 12.53 5.93
N GLY A 109 7.04 12.83 7.12
CA GLY A 109 5.79 13.57 7.31
C GLY A 109 4.59 12.80 6.80
N ALA A 110 4.59 11.47 6.96
CA ALA A 110 3.47 10.63 6.56
C ALA A 110 2.20 11.00 7.32
N THR A 111 1.10 11.17 6.60
CA THR A 111 -0.23 11.45 7.16
C THR A 111 -1.04 10.17 7.37
N VAL A 112 -0.66 9.10 6.68
CA VAL A 112 -1.24 7.76 6.84
C VAL A 112 -0.13 6.76 7.14
N PHE A 113 -0.39 5.86 8.09
CA PHE A 113 0.50 4.75 8.42
C PHE A 113 -0.26 3.42 8.37
N LEU A 114 0.15 2.57 7.43
CA LEU A 114 -0.39 1.22 7.22
C LEU A 114 0.58 0.21 7.86
N ILE A 115 0.06 -0.60 8.78
CA ILE A 115 0.87 -1.45 9.66
C ILE A 115 0.48 -2.92 9.47
N ASP A 116 1.49 -3.78 9.25
CA ASP A 116 1.31 -5.22 9.27
C ASP A 116 0.77 -5.67 10.64
N PRO A 117 -0.21 -6.58 10.71
CA PRO A 117 -0.78 -7.07 11.98
C PRO A 117 0.26 -7.59 12.96
N GLU A 118 1.32 -8.23 12.48
CA GLU A 118 2.41 -8.73 13.33
C GLU A 118 3.13 -7.63 14.11
N LEU A 119 3.20 -6.43 13.54
CA LEU A 119 3.92 -5.29 14.12
C LEU A 119 2.98 -4.30 14.84
N ALA A 120 1.67 -4.52 14.80
CA ALA A 120 0.70 -3.55 15.26
C ALA A 120 0.87 -3.16 16.74
N VAL A 121 1.20 -4.14 17.60
CA VAL A 121 1.41 -3.91 19.04
C VAL A 121 2.68 -3.09 19.30
N ASP A 122 3.78 -3.43 18.62
CA ASP A 122 5.08 -2.79 18.82
C ASP A 122 5.13 -1.35 18.26
N LEU A 123 4.23 -1.02 17.33
CA LEU A 123 4.18 0.28 16.65
C LEU A 123 2.96 1.12 17.04
N ASP A 124 2.20 0.68 18.06
CA ASP A 124 0.97 1.37 18.47
C ASP A 124 1.23 2.79 18.99
N ASP A 125 2.37 3.04 19.57
CA ASP A 125 2.75 4.33 20.14
C ASP A 125 3.33 5.32 19.10
N ILE A 126 3.47 4.92 17.82
CA ILE A 126 3.90 5.82 16.77
C ILE A 126 2.75 6.75 16.39
N ASP A 127 2.96 8.06 16.59
CA ASP A 127 1.97 9.07 16.24
C ASP A 127 1.90 9.29 14.73
N CYS A 128 0.68 9.20 14.19
CA CYS A 128 0.36 9.48 12.80
C CYS A 128 -1.13 9.87 12.71
N GLN A 129 -1.47 10.79 11.83
CA GLN A 129 -2.85 11.32 11.71
C GLN A 129 -3.87 10.19 11.48
N HIS A 130 -3.54 9.25 10.61
CA HIS A 130 -4.36 8.07 10.32
C HIS A 130 -3.51 6.82 10.41
N LYS A 131 -3.89 5.88 11.28
CA LYS A 131 -3.24 4.57 11.41
C LYS A 131 -4.22 3.46 11.12
N PHE A 132 -3.78 2.47 10.35
CA PHE A 132 -4.58 1.29 10.04
C PHE A 132 -3.72 0.04 10.09
N VAL A 133 -4.25 -1.00 10.71
CA VAL A 133 -3.71 -2.35 10.59
C VAL A 133 -4.25 -2.97 9.32
N ILE A 134 -3.36 -3.45 8.46
CA ILE A 134 -3.71 -4.02 7.16
C ILE A 134 -3.94 -5.54 7.26
N GLY A 135 -5.18 -5.95 7.44
CA GLY A 135 -5.50 -7.37 7.56
C GLY A 135 -6.95 -7.66 7.78
#